data_ca2107394d2ab30d6bb1647af0d750ef
#
_entry.id   ca2107394d2ab30d6bb1647af0d750ef
#
_cell.length_a   1.000
_cell.length_b   1.000
_cell.length_c   1.000
_cell.angle_alpha   90.00
_cell.angle_beta   90.00
_cell.angle_gamma   90.00
#
_symmetry.space_group_name_H-M   'P 1'
#
loop_
_entity.id
_entity.type
_entity.pdbx_description
1 polymer ?
#
loop_
_entity_poly.entity_id
_entity_poly.type
_entity_poly.pdbx_seq_one_letter_code
_entity_poly.pdbx_strand_id
1 'polypeptide(L)'
;EGNKKLLVCPYHAWSYKIDGTLNSARLMNSNFNKGEWNLHGCNIKVYEGLIFINFSNEPVSFDEFIEPNKPYIELHGLKDAKIAYRKIYPTHGNWKLTLDNFHECYHCQPSHPEYCSVHDPEYILAYGGGSGTGPHSEKFSRRLAEWNEKTKKLGYLTGEYSERNFNNFSRGAERTPLSEGKLSETKNGKPACKKLMGKFKEHDHGYTGIGPSPFNSLMMCNDFATLFTFFPKSPLQTDVEIMWLVHKDAEEGKDYNLEDMIWLWDKTTIADKRIIEDNQKGVLSSKYQPGPLSTMELGVESFKNWYLETFYLALDKN
;
A
#
# COMPACT_ATOMS: atom_id res chain seq x y z
N GLU A 1 -0.23 -22.77 9.93
CA GLU A 1 -0.89 -22.12 11.06
C GLU A 1 -0.95 -23.04 12.27
N GLY A 2 -0.89 -22.50 13.47
CA GLY A 2 -0.99 -23.30 14.68
C GLY A 2 -0.73 -22.49 15.94
N ASN A 3 -1.06 -23.12 17.09
CA ASN A 3 -0.77 -22.58 18.40
C ASN A 3 0.19 -23.56 19.12
N LYS A 4 1.42 -23.19 19.24
CA LYS A 4 2.49 -24.00 19.88
C LYS A 4 3.20 -23.19 20.96
N LYS A 5 3.62 -23.87 22.02
CA LYS A 5 4.44 -23.29 23.10
C LYS A 5 5.92 -23.16 22.70
N LEU A 6 6.37 -23.95 21.74
CA LEU A 6 7.73 -23.97 21.24
C LEU A 6 7.72 -24.05 19.71
N LEU A 7 8.67 -23.37 19.09
CA LEU A 7 9.03 -23.55 17.68
C LEU A 7 10.10 -24.64 17.59
N VAL A 8 9.86 -25.67 16.79
CA VAL A 8 10.82 -26.77 16.63
C VAL A 8 11.31 -26.78 15.17
N CYS A 9 12.63 -26.65 14.99
CA CYS A 9 13.26 -26.75 13.70
C CYS A 9 13.10 -28.18 13.15
N PRO A 10 12.58 -28.40 11.96
CA PRO A 10 12.38 -29.74 11.41
C PRO A 10 13.69 -30.42 10.99
N TYR A 11 14.82 -29.70 10.92
CA TYR A 11 16.09 -30.25 10.48
C TYR A 11 16.78 -31.06 11.57
N HIS A 12 17.11 -30.42 12.73
CA HIS A 12 17.82 -31.08 13.82
C HIS A 12 17.05 -31.08 15.15
N ALA A 13 15.76 -30.73 15.12
CA ALA A 13 14.90 -30.62 16.29
C ALA A 13 15.38 -29.62 17.37
N TRP A 14 16.15 -28.62 16.99
CA TRP A 14 16.39 -27.50 17.87
C TRP A 14 15.06 -26.82 18.19
N SER A 15 14.86 -26.47 19.43
CA SER A 15 13.59 -25.84 19.85
C SER A 15 13.83 -24.46 20.42
N TYR A 16 12.92 -23.57 20.13
CA TYR A 16 12.95 -22.18 20.55
C TYR A 16 11.65 -21.82 21.26
N LYS A 17 11.75 -20.97 22.26
CA LYS A 17 10.58 -20.33 22.86
C LYS A 17 9.95 -19.34 21.86
N ILE A 18 8.72 -18.91 22.14
CA ILE A 18 8.00 -17.94 21.28
C ILE A 18 8.67 -16.55 21.26
N ASP A 19 9.53 -16.24 22.21
CA ASP A 19 10.37 -15.03 22.25
C ASP A 19 11.66 -15.17 21.41
N GLY A 20 11.87 -16.31 20.75
CA GLY A 20 13.06 -16.60 19.95
C GLY A 20 14.24 -17.19 20.72
N THR A 21 14.18 -17.26 22.05
CA THR A 21 15.25 -17.83 22.87
C THR A 21 15.44 -19.32 22.58
N LEU A 22 16.69 -19.76 22.36
CA LEU A 22 17.00 -21.20 22.17
C LEU A 22 16.68 -22.00 23.45
N ASN A 23 15.66 -22.83 23.37
CA ASN A 23 15.25 -23.69 24.48
C ASN A 23 16.10 -24.95 24.57
N SER A 24 16.28 -25.68 23.47
CA SER A 24 17.06 -26.91 23.43
C SER A 24 17.75 -27.12 22.10
N ALA A 25 19.03 -27.52 22.17
CA ALA A 25 19.83 -28.00 21.05
C ALA A 25 20.45 -29.34 21.46
N ARG A 26 20.06 -30.41 20.78
CA ARG A 26 20.50 -31.78 21.13
C ARG A 26 21.92 -32.04 20.64
N LEU A 27 22.64 -32.89 21.39
CA LEU A 27 23.92 -33.46 20.99
C LEU A 27 25.03 -32.42 20.73
N MET A 28 24.91 -31.24 21.32
CA MET A 28 25.95 -30.22 21.23
C MET A 28 27.08 -30.52 22.25
N ASN A 29 28.28 -30.07 21.91
CA ASN A 29 29.44 -30.24 22.76
C ASN A 29 29.37 -29.34 24.02
N SER A 30 30.27 -29.54 24.96
CA SER A 30 30.28 -28.83 26.26
C SER A 30 30.55 -27.33 26.15
N ASN A 31 31.16 -26.87 25.06
CA ASN A 31 31.49 -25.45 24.84
C ASN A 31 30.37 -24.70 24.13
N PHE A 32 29.23 -25.37 23.80
CA PHE A 32 28.13 -24.73 23.10
C PHE A 32 27.40 -23.74 23.97
N ASN A 33 27.48 -22.46 23.60
CA ASN A 33 26.78 -21.37 24.28
C ASN A 33 25.41 -21.13 23.66
N LYS A 34 24.34 -21.59 24.31
CA LYS A 34 22.96 -21.41 23.81
C LYS A 34 22.58 -19.97 23.53
N GLY A 35 23.10 -19.00 24.30
CA GLY A 35 22.75 -17.59 24.17
C GLY A 35 23.12 -16.96 22.82
N GLU A 36 24.11 -17.54 22.15
CA GLU A 36 24.57 -17.05 20.83
C GLU A 36 23.70 -17.56 19.66
N TRP A 37 22.75 -18.46 19.91
CA TRP A 37 21.97 -19.16 18.88
C TRP A 37 20.47 -18.88 18.99
N ASN A 38 20.09 -17.77 19.54
CA ASN A 38 18.70 -17.32 19.54
C ASN A 38 18.25 -16.96 18.12
N LEU A 39 16.95 -17.04 17.85
CA LEU A 39 16.38 -16.49 16.62
C LEU A 39 16.49 -14.97 16.65
N HIS A 40 16.76 -14.38 15.49
CA HIS A 40 16.72 -12.94 15.35
C HIS A 40 15.27 -12.45 15.42
N GLY A 41 15.02 -11.45 16.25
CA GLY A 41 13.74 -10.78 16.36
C GLY A 41 13.56 -9.68 15.32
N CYS A 42 12.36 -9.15 15.25
CA CYS A 42 12.08 -7.90 14.57
C CYS A 42 11.28 -6.98 15.50
N ASN A 43 11.38 -5.68 15.27
CA ASN A 43 10.54 -4.70 15.96
C ASN A 43 9.13 -4.76 15.35
N ILE A 44 8.12 -4.91 16.20
CA ILE A 44 6.71 -5.01 15.76
C ILE A 44 5.90 -3.91 16.44
N LYS A 45 5.09 -3.22 15.66
CA LYS A 45 4.07 -2.29 16.13
C LYS A 45 2.75 -2.58 15.46
N VAL A 46 1.67 -2.47 16.21
CA VAL A 46 0.31 -2.59 15.70
C VAL A 46 -0.39 -1.25 15.86
N TYR A 47 -0.93 -0.73 14.79
CA TYR A 47 -1.68 0.52 14.79
C TYR A 47 -2.92 0.40 13.91
N GLU A 48 -4.09 0.66 14.47
CA GLU A 48 -5.39 0.53 13.80
C GLU A 48 -5.58 -0.80 13.04
N GLY A 49 -5.06 -1.91 13.59
CA GLY A 49 -5.14 -3.24 12.98
C GLY A 49 -4.05 -3.56 11.94
N LEU A 50 -3.27 -2.56 11.53
CA LEU A 50 -2.11 -2.75 10.66
C LEU A 50 -0.90 -3.20 11.48
N ILE A 51 -0.17 -4.19 10.98
CA ILE A 51 1.04 -4.72 11.61
C ILE A 51 2.26 -4.18 10.87
N PHE A 52 3.07 -3.39 11.57
CA PHE A 52 4.33 -2.85 11.07
C PHE A 52 5.50 -3.64 11.62
N ILE A 53 6.45 -3.98 10.76
CA ILE A 53 7.68 -4.69 11.14
C ILE A 53 8.91 -3.89 10.70
N ASN A 54 9.97 -3.94 11.51
CA ASN A 54 11.24 -3.32 11.20
C ASN A 54 12.39 -4.22 11.70
N PHE A 55 13.33 -4.54 10.81
CA PHE A 55 14.47 -5.42 11.10
C PHE A 55 15.72 -4.66 11.54
N SER A 56 15.68 -3.33 11.61
CA SER A 56 16.82 -2.55 12.11
C SER A 56 17.05 -2.81 13.61
N ASN A 57 18.32 -2.87 14.01
CA ASN A 57 18.70 -2.87 15.43
C ASN A 57 18.40 -1.52 16.09
N GLU A 58 18.41 -0.43 15.29
CA GLU A 58 18.09 0.92 15.70
C GLU A 58 16.94 1.46 14.81
N PRO A 59 15.69 1.05 15.07
CA PRO A 59 14.56 1.50 14.27
C PRO A 59 14.25 2.97 14.54
N VAL A 60 13.78 3.68 13.53
CA VAL A 60 13.18 5.00 13.72
C VAL A 60 12.00 4.93 14.68
N SER A 61 11.71 6.04 15.38
CA SER A 61 10.54 6.13 16.24
C SER A 61 9.26 5.82 15.46
N PHE A 62 8.52 4.82 15.89
CA PHE A 62 7.26 4.46 15.23
C PHE A 62 6.23 5.58 15.34
N ASP A 63 6.20 6.30 16.46
CA ASP A 63 5.26 7.40 16.66
C ASP A 63 5.56 8.57 15.71
N GLU A 64 6.83 8.90 15.49
CA GLU A 64 7.22 9.88 14.49
C GLU A 64 6.93 9.40 13.06
N PHE A 65 7.15 8.11 12.80
CA PHE A 65 6.89 7.50 11.50
C PHE A 65 5.42 7.55 11.11
N ILE A 66 4.51 7.22 12.03
CA ILE A 66 3.08 7.08 11.73
C ILE A 66 2.32 8.41 11.86
N GLU A 67 2.86 9.39 12.61
CA GLU A 67 2.16 10.63 12.98
C GLU A 67 1.44 11.33 11.82
N PRO A 68 2.06 11.54 10.66
CA PRO A 68 1.40 12.25 9.55
C PRO A 68 0.25 11.46 8.93
N ASN A 69 0.31 10.13 9.00
CA ASN A 69 -0.71 9.25 8.41
C ASN A 69 -1.86 8.93 9.38
N LYS A 70 -1.66 9.18 10.69
CA LYS A 70 -2.67 8.89 11.73
C LYS A 70 -4.05 9.43 11.41
N PRO A 71 -4.24 10.74 11.10
CA PRO A 71 -5.57 11.28 10.91
C PRO A 71 -6.32 10.64 9.74
N TYR A 72 -5.60 10.23 8.69
CA TYR A 72 -6.18 9.56 7.53
C TYR A 72 -6.57 8.11 7.87
N ILE A 73 -5.71 7.37 8.55
CA ILE A 73 -5.98 5.98 8.97
C ILE A 73 -7.13 5.93 9.98
N GLU A 74 -7.13 6.80 10.99
CA GLU A 74 -8.16 6.87 12.03
C GLU A 74 -9.53 7.28 11.49
N LEU A 75 -9.57 8.08 10.42
CA LEU A 75 -10.82 8.45 9.77
C LEU A 75 -11.56 7.21 9.26
N HIS A 76 -10.80 6.24 8.72
CA HIS A 76 -11.34 4.99 8.17
C HIS A 76 -11.53 3.87 9.20
N GLY A 77 -10.98 4.00 10.43
CA GLY A 77 -11.21 3.07 11.54
C GLY A 77 -10.87 1.63 11.22
N LEU A 78 -9.69 1.38 10.66
CA LEU A 78 -9.28 0.05 10.18
C LEU A 78 -9.26 -1.02 11.28
N LYS A 79 -9.11 -0.65 12.56
CA LYS A 79 -9.20 -1.57 13.71
C LYS A 79 -10.57 -2.26 13.83
N ASP A 80 -11.62 -1.64 13.30
CA ASP A 80 -12.98 -2.17 13.27
C ASP A 80 -13.35 -2.74 11.90
N ALA A 81 -12.36 -3.03 11.07
CA ALA A 81 -12.53 -3.68 9.78
C ALA A 81 -12.31 -5.19 9.86
N LYS A 82 -12.81 -5.89 8.85
CA LYS A 82 -12.47 -7.29 8.56
C LYS A 82 -12.08 -7.45 7.10
N ILE A 83 -11.26 -8.46 6.81
CA ILE A 83 -10.93 -8.85 5.45
C ILE A 83 -12.16 -9.54 4.85
N ALA A 84 -12.76 -8.89 3.84
CA ALA A 84 -13.85 -9.46 3.05
C ALA A 84 -13.30 -10.39 1.97
N TYR A 85 -12.18 -10.02 1.34
CA TYR A 85 -11.54 -10.80 0.30
C TYR A 85 -10.03 -10.54 0.25
N ARG A 86 -9.29 -11.54 -0.23
CA ARG A 86 -7.84 -11.47 -0.44
C ARG A 86 -7.49 -12.17 -1.74
N LYS A 87 -6.68 -11.52 -2.57
CA LYS A 87 -6.20 -12.08 -3.82
C LYS A 87 -4.74 -11.76 -4.05
N ILE A 88 -3.99 -12.74 -4.55
CA ILE A 88 -2.58 -12.59 -4.92
C ILE A 88 -2.50 -12.66 -6.45
N TYR A 89 -1.75 -11.74 -7.03
CA TYR A 89 -1.45 -11.66 -8.45
C TYR A 89 0.06 -11.90 -8.65
N PRO A 90 0.48 -13.16 -8.85
CA PRO A 90 1.87 -13.46 -9.15
C PRO A 90 2.27 -12.80 -10.46
N THR A 91 3.24 -11.87 -10.41
CA THR A 91 3.67 -11.05 -11.53
C THR A 91 5.10 -11.37 -11.89
N HIS A 92 5.35 -11.78 -13.14
CA HIS A 92 6.70 -12.06 -13.66
C HIS A 92 7.42 -10.75 -14.01
N GLY A 93 7.75 -10.01 -12.98
CA GLY A 93 8.45 -8.73 -13.04
C GLY A 93 9.25 -8.46 -11.78
N ASN A 94 10.36 -7.74 -11.93
CA ASN A 94 11.13 -7.27 -10.81
C ASN A 94 10.29 -6.36 -9.92
N TRP A 95 10.49 -6.45 -8.61
CA TRP A 95 9.75 -5.63 -7.63
C TRP A 95 9.82 -4.13 -7.92
N LYS A 96 10.97 -3.64 -8.43
CA LYS A 96 11.12 -2.23 -8.75
C LYS A 96 10.25 -1.81 -9.94
N LEU A 97 10.19 -2.61 -11.02
CA LEU A 97 9.28 -2.33 -12.14
C LEU A 97 7.81 -2.34 -11.68
N THR A 98 7.47 -3.26 -10.76
CA THR A 98 6.13 -3.35 -10.20
C THR A 98 5.79 -2.11 -9.37
N LEU A 99 6.72 -1.61 -8.56
CA LEU A 99 6.53 -0.39 -7.79
C LEU A 99 6.56 0.86 -8.66
N ASP A 100 7.45 0.93 -9.68
CA ASP A 100 7.49 2.06 -10.61
C ASP A 100 6.13 2.23 -11.30
N ASN A 101 5.52 1.14 -11.78
CA ASN A 101 4.19 1.16 -12.37
C ASN A 101 3.13 1.69 -11.39
N PHE A 102 3.24 1.39 -10.10
CA PHE A 102 2.29 1.83 -9.08
C PHE A 102 2.54 3.26 -8.57
N HIS A 103 3.75 3.79 -8.77
CA HIS A 103 4.12 5.14 -8.34
C HIS A 103 3.85 6.25 -9.37
N GLU A 104 3.23 5.91 -10.49
CA GLU A 104 2.86 6.86 -11.52
C GLU A 104 1.48 6.53 -12.10
N CYS A 105 0.90 7.44 -12.84
CA CYS A 105 -0.35 7.23 -13.57
C CYS A 105 -0.26 7.73 -15.03
N TYR A 106 0.94 7.77 -15.59
CA TYR A 106 1.14 8.12 -16.99
C TYR A 106 0.52 7.10 -17.94
N HIS A 107 0.54 5.81 -17.53
CA HIS A 107 -0.12 4.71 -18.26
C HIS A 107 -1.62 4.58 -17.96
N CYS A 108 -2.17 5.23 -16.92
CA CYS A 108 -3.54 4.98 -16.47
C CYS A 108 -4.57 5.30 -17.55
N GLN A 109 -4.45 6.46 -18.22
CA GLN A 109 -5.45 6.87 -19.21
C GLN A 109 -5.56 5.91 -20.39
N PRO A 110 -4.47 5.43 -21.03
CA PRO A 110 -4.57 4.46 -22.12
C PRO A 110 -4.86 3.02 -21.66
N SER A 111 -4.55 2.66 -20.41
CA SER A 111 -4.57 1.25 -19.96
C SER A 111 -5.73 0.90 -19.03
N HIS A 112 -6.28 1.88 -18.31
CA HIS A 112 -7.29 1.70 -17.26
C HIS A 112 -8.53 2.57 -17.45
N PRO A 113 -9.37 2.33 -18.49
CA PRO A 113 -10.60 3.09 -18.67
C PRO A 113 -11.56 2.93 -17.47
N GLU A 114 -11.52 1.78 -16.76
CA GLU A 114 -12.26 1.55 -15.52
C GLU A 114 -11.82 2.49 -14.40
N TYR A 115 -10.52 2.67 -14.21
CA TYR A 115 -9.96 3.58 -13.20
C TYR A 115 -10.34 5.04 -13.51
N CYS A 116 -10.15 5.47 -14.75
CA CYS A 116 -10.51 6.81 -15.23
C CYS A 116 -12.02 7.09 -15.21
N SER A 117 -12.87 6.05 -15.14
CA SER A 117 -14.31 6.22 -14.98
C SER A 117 -14.73 6.56 -13.54
N VAL A 118 -13.86 6.28 -12.57
CA VAL A 118 -14.11 6.45 -11.12
C VAL A 118 -13.27 7.56 -10.55
N HIS A 119 -12.00 7.65 -10.92
CA HIS A 119 -11.09 8.72 -10.54
C HIS A 119 -11.09 9.82 -11.59
N ASP A 120 -11.03 11.07 -11.15
CA ASP A 120 -11.12 12.20 -12.06
C ASP A 120 -9.93 12.24 -13.02
N PRO A 121 -10.17 12.19 -14.35
CA PRO A 121 -9.10 12.23 -15.34
C PRO A 121 -8.23 13.49 -15.26
N GLU A 122 -8.81 14.64 -14.87
CA GLU A 122 -8.04 15.88 -14.70
C GLU A 122 -7.13 15.81 -13.49
N TYR A 123 -7.58 15.15 -12.41
CA TYR A 123 -6.73 14.84 -11.26
C TYR A 123 -5.57 13.91 -11.65
N ILE A 124 -5.85 12.83 -12.37
CA ILE A 124 -4.84 11.88 -12.85
C ILE A 124 -3.77 12.60 -13.69
N LEU A 125 -4.18 13.47 -14.63
CA LEU A 125 -3.26 14.25 -15.46
C LEU A 125 -2.47 15.30 -14.66
N ALA A 126 -3.09 15.90 -13.65
CA ALA A 126 -2.46 16.93 -12.84
C ALA A 126 -1.43 16.36 -11.85
N TYR A 127 -1.70 15.21 -11.25
CA TYR A 127 -0.92 14.66 -10.14
C TYR A 127 -0.02 13.49 -10.50
N GLY A 128 -0.16 12.92 -11.70
CA GLY A 128 0.72 11.85 -12.17
C GLY A 128 0.81 10.65 -11.25
N GLY A 129 -0.31 10.28 -10.62
CA GLY A 129 -0.33 9.16 -9.70
C GLY A 129 0.16 9.48 -8.28
N GLY A 130 -0.16 10.66 -7.74
CA GLY A 130 0.08 11.00 -6.34
C GLY A 130 1.28 11.91 -6.07
N SER A 131 1.87 12.53 -7.10
CA SER A 131 2.98 13.47 -6.89
C SER A 131 2.54 14.87 -6.44
N GLY A 132 1.27 15.24 -6.60
CA GLY A 132 0.71 16.51 -6.16
C GLY A 132 1.30 17.77 -6.81
N THR A 133 2.09 17.64 -7.88
CA THR A 133 2.91 18.74 -8.42
C THR A 133 2.51 19.20 -9.82
N GLY A 134 1.52 18.54 -10.44
CA GLY A 134 1.03 18.92 -11.77
C GLY A 134 0.11 20.14 -11.76
N PRO A 135 -0.03 20.86 -12.88
CA PRO A 135 -0.99 21.94 -13.01
C PRO A 135 -2.42 21.39 -12.98
N HIS A 136 -3.23 21.89 -12.06
CA HIS A 136 -4.66 21.58 -12.05
C HIS A 136 -5.38 22.35 -13.16
N SER A 137 -6.39 21.71 -13.77
CA SER A 137 -7.33 22.52 -14.52
C SER A 137 -8.15 23.41 -13.58
N GLU A 138 -8.60 24.56 -14.05
CA GLU A 138 -9.47 25.44 -13.27
C GLU A 138 -10.78 24.74 -12.85
N LYS A 139 -11.29 23.86 -13.69
CA LYS A 139 -12.49 23.07 -13.41
C LYS A 139 -12.28 22.12 -12.24
N PHE A 140 -11.17 21.34 -12.25
CA PHE A 140 -10.84 20.45 -11.15
C PHE A 140 -10.57 21.23 -9.86
N SER A 141 -9.81 22.31 -9.92
CA SER A 141 -9.50 23.15 -8.76
C SER A 141 -10.77 23.71 -8.08
N ARG A 142 -11.75 24.15 -8.86
CA ARG A 142 -13.04 24.60 -8.34
C ARG A 142 -13.80 23.46 -7.68
N ARG A 143 -13.89 22.31 -8.35
CA ARG A 143 -14.58 21.14 -7.81
C ARG A 143 -13.92 20.62 -6.52
N LEU A 144 -12.60 20.63 -6.46
CA LEU A 144 -11.84 20.27 -5.25
C LEU A 144 -12.15 21.24 -4.10
N ALA A 145 -12.17 22.55 -4.37
CA ALA A 145 -12.51 23.55 -3.36
C ALA A 145 -13.94 23.38 -2.83
N GLU A 146 -14.92 23.18 -3.70
CA GLU A 146 -16.32 22.93 -3.32
C GLU A 146 -16.46 21.63 -2.50
N TRP A 147 -15.77 20.57 -2.90
CA TRP A 147 -15.77 19.30 -2.18
C TRP A 147 -15.11 19.45 -0.81
N ASN A 148 -13.97 20.13 -0.71
CA ASN A 148 -13.29 20.42 0.55
C ASN A 148 -14.22 21.14 1.54
N GLU A 149 -14.94 22.17 1.10
CA GLU A 149 -15.90 22.91 1.91
C GLU A 149 -17.04 22.01 2.45
N LYS A 150 -17.61 21.18 1.59
CA LYS A 150 -18.68 20.25 1.97
C LYS A 150 -18.18 19.19 2.95
N THR A 151 -17.04 18.58 2.64
CA THR A 151 -16.44 17.51 3.44
C THR A 151 -16.02 17.98 4.83
N LYS A 152 -15.45 19.20 4.94
CA LYS A 152 -15.13 19.82 6.23
C LYS A 152 -16.36 20.10 7.08
N LYS A 153 -17.50 20.47 6.47
CA LYS A 153 -18.78 20.66 7.20
C LYS A 153 -19.29 19.35 7.79
N LEU A 154 -18.97 18.20 7.18
CA LEU A 154 -19.26 16.88 7.74
C LEU A 154 -18.31 16.48 8.87
N GLY A 155 -17.26 17.26 9.11
CA GLY A 155 -16.23 16.97 10.09
C GLY A 155 -15.17 15.98 9.61
N TYR A 156 -15.04 15.78 8.30
CA TYR A 156 -14.07 14.86 7.73
C TYR A 156 -12.82 15.60 7.25
N LEU A 157 -11.70 14.89 7.31
CA LEU A 157 -10.41 15.35 6.82
C LEU A 157 -10.42 15.53 5.31
N THR A 158 -9.69 16.53 4.83
CA THR A 158 -9.42 16.77 3.40
C THR A 158 -7.96 17.19 3.22
N GLY A 159 -7.48 17.16 2.00
CA GLY A 159 -6.15 17.63 1.63
C GLY A 159 -5.13 16.51 1.52
N GLU A 160 -3.90 16.92 1.32
CA GLU A 160 -2.77 16.03 1.09
C GLU A 160 -1.64 16.32 2.06
N TYR A 161 -0.85 15.30 2.30
CA TYR A 161 0.41 15.36 2.99
C TYR A 161 1.44 14.53 2.22
N SER A 162 2.56 15.11 1.92
CA SER A 162 3.69 14.40 1.31
C SER A 162 4.96 14.83 2.01
N GLU A 163 5.67 13.89 2.61
CA GLU A 163 6.99 14.09 3.15
C GLU A 163 7.98 13.20 2.42
N ARG A 164 9.02 13.82 1.89
CA ARG A 164 10.13 13.17 1.21
C ARG A 164 11.41 13.48 1.98
N ASN A 165 11.54 12.86 3.15
CA ASN A 165 12.73 13.01 3.96
C ASN A 165 13.59 11.76 3.82
N PHE A 166 14.86 11.93 3.43
CA PHE A 166 15.81 10.86 3.15
C PHE A 166 16.13 9.98 4.35
N ASN A 167 15.99 10.48 5.56
CA ASN A 167 16.16 9.70 6.78
C ASN A 167 14.91 8.91 7.18
N ASN A 168 13.78 9.19 6.54
CA ASN A 168 12.49 8.55 6.78
C ASN A 168 11.88 8.20 5.43
N PHE A 169 11.21 7.06 5.34
CA PHE A 169 10.54 6.57 4.15
C PHE A 169 9.76 7.66 3.40
N SER A 170 9.73 7.56 2.06
CA SER A 170 8.72 8.27 1.29
C SER A 170 7.35 7.86 1.81
N ARG A 171 6.63 8.78 2.43
CA ARG A 171 5.29 8.59 2.99
C ARG A 171 4.42 9.75 2.56
N GLY A 172 3.20 9.43 2.21
CA GLY A 172 2.22 10.44 1.81
C GLY A 172 0.82 9.95 2.11
N ALA A 173 -0.07 10.89 2.22
CA ALA A 173 -1.49 10.65 2.27
C ALA A 173 -2.21 11.78 1.54
N GLU A 174 -3.27 11.42 0.87
CA GLU A 174 -4.13 12.36 0.17
C GLU A 174 -5.59 12.00 0.38
N ARG A 175 -6.44 13.00 0.36
CA ARG A 175 -7.87 12.80 0.33
C ARG A 175 -8.52 13.78 -0.62
N THR A 176 -9.09 13.21 -1.70
CA THR A 176 -9.58 13.94 -2.86
C THR A 176 -10.95 13.40 -3.30
N PRO A 177 -11.73 14.16 -4.09
CA PRO A 177 -13.00 13.67 -4.60
C PRO A 177 -12.81 12.64 -5.71
N LEU A 178 -13.66 11.64 -5.74
CA LEU A 178 -13.89 10.78 -6.89
C LEU A 178 -14.51 11.58 -8.06
N SER A 179 -14.61 11.00 -9.23
CA SER A 179 -15.33 11.56 -10.38
C SER A 179 -16.75 11.98 -9.99
N GLU A 180 -17.30 12.97 -10.69
CA GLU A 180 -18.63 13.52 -10.40
C GLU A 180 -19.70 12.42 -10.34
N GLY A 181 -20.52 12.46 -9.27
CA GLY A 181 -21.59 11.49 -9.01
C GLY A 181 -21.13 10.12 -8.48
N LYS A 182 -19.83 9.87 -8.32
CA LYS A 182 -19.33 8.62 -7.75
C LYS A 182 -19.28 8.68 -6.23
N LEU A 183 -19.71 7.60 -5.56
CA LEU A 183 -19.70 7.46 -4.11
C LEU A 183 -18.63 6.45 -3.63
N SER A 184 -18.27 5.51 -4.51
CA SER A 184 -17.32 4.45 -4.21
C SER A 184 -16.69 3.89 -5.49
N GLU A 185 -15.65 3.09 -5.34
CA GLU A 185 -14.86 2.50 -6.43
C GLU A 185 -15.53 1.24 -7.01
N THR A 186 -16.78 1.37 -7.43
CA THR A 186 -17.55 0.31 -8.09
C THR A 186 -17.85 0.68 -9.56
N LYS A 187 -18.22 -0.31 -10.36
CA LYS A 187 -18.49 -0.15 -11.79
C LYS A 187 -19.46 0.99 -12.11
N ASN A 188 -20.46 1.19 -11.28
CA ASN A 188 -21.49 2.23 -11.45
C ASN A 188 -21.28 3.44 -10.52
N GLY A 189 -20.24 3.43 -9.65
CA GLY A 189 -19.96 4.46 -8.66
C GLY A 189 -20.93 4.48 -7.48
N LYS A 190 -21.77 3.46 -7.32
CA LYS A 190 -22.64 3.31 -6.15
C LYS A 190 -21.83 2.77 -4.95
N PRO A 191 -22.35 2.87 -3.72
CA PRO A 191 -21.70 2.27 -2.56
C PRO A 191 -21.36 0.79 -2.78
N ALA A 192 -20.12 0.40 -2.43
CA ALA A 192 -19.68 -0.98 -2.43
C ALA A 192 -20.23 -1.74 -1.22
N CYS A 193 -20.37 -1.05 -0.09
CA CYS A 193 -20.92 -1.59 1.15
C CYS A 193 -21.94 -0.62 1.76
N LYS A 194 -23.01 -1.17 2.34
CA LYS A 194 -24.03 -0.38 3.04
C LYS A 194 -23.54 0.17 4.38
N LYS A 195 -22.56 -0.51 4.99
CA LYS A 195 -21.96 -0.09 6.26
C LYS A 195 -20.71 0.74 5.98
N LEU A 196 -20.74 1.97 6.47
CA LEU A 196 -19.61 2.89 6.36
C LEU A 196 -18.51 2.51 7.35
N MET A 197 -17.27 2.84 7.02
CA MET A 197 -16.11 2.58 7.84
C MET A 197 -15.82 3.76 8.79
N GLY A 198 -15.19 3.45 9.91
CA GLY A 198 -14.62 4.41 10.84
C GLY A 198 -15.56 5.52 11.29
N LYS A 199 -15.15 6.76 11.04
CA LYS A 199 -15.85 7.97 11.49
C LYS A 199 -16.93 8.46 10.52
N PHE A 200 -17.08 7.81 9.37
CA PHE A 200 -18.05 8.22 8.35
C PHE A 200 -19.49 7.94 8.77
N LYS A 201 -20.35 8.92 8.57
CA LYS A 201 -21.81 8.83 8.78
C LYS A 201 -22.59 8.89 7.48
N GLU A 202 -21.98 9.43 6.45
CA GLU A 202 -22.51 9.54 5.10
C GLU A 202 -21.36 9.58 4.09
N HIS A 203 -21.68 9.30 2.82
CA HIS A 203 -20.71 9.40 1.74
C HIS A 203 -20.44 10.87 1.41
N ASP A 204 -19.18 11.23 1.32
CA ASP A 204 -18.74 12.57 0.90
C ASP A 204 -18.13 12.57 -0.51
N HIS A 205 -18.24 11.48 -1.24
CA HIS A 205 -17.63 11.29 -2.56
C HIS A 205 -16.10 11.31 -2.54
N GLY A 206 -15.50 11.04 -1.38
CA GLY A 206 -14.07 11.13 -1.17
C GLY A 206 -13.37 9.78 -1.31
N TYR A 207 -12.13 9.88 -1.73
CA TYR A 207 -11.16 8.81 -1.80
C TYR A 207 -9.93 9.19 -0.98
N THR A 208 -9.34 8.22 -0.29
CA THR A 208 -8.10 8.41 0.49
C THR A 208 -7.04 7.45 0.00
N GLY A 209 -5.91 7.98 -0.46
CA GLY A 209 -4.70 7.22 -0.75
C GLY A 209 -3.66 7.42 0.36
N ILE A 210 -3.01 6.35 0.82
CA ILE A 210 -1.92 6.40 1.79
C ILE A 210 -0.81 5.47 1.35
N GLY A 211 0.41 5.97 1.25
CA GLY A 211 1.63 5.20 1.13
C GLY A 211 2.33 5.06 2.50
N PRO A 212 1.95 4.09 3.34
CA PRO A 212 2.54 3.94 4.66
C PRO A 212 3.95 3.33 4.62
N SER A 213 4.33 2.72 3.52
CA SER A 213 5.67 2.19 3.27
C SER A 213 5.89 2.04 1.77
N PRO A 214 7.16 1.88 1.31
CA PRO A 214 7.42 1.71 -0.14
C PRO A 214 6.77 0.47 -0.74
N PHE A 215 6.45 -0.55 0.05
CA PHE A 215 5.89 -1.82 -0.40
C PHE A 215 4.40 -2.00 -0.08
N ASN A 216 3.75 -0.94 0.40
CA ASN A 216 2.34 -1.00 0.79
C ASN A 216 1.61 0.27 0.38
N SER A 217 0.37 0.13 -0.01
CA SER A 217 -0.55 1.25 -0.24
C SER A 217 -1.94 0.92 0.29
N LEU A 218 -2.56 1.91 0.91
CA LEU A 218 -3.96 1.87 1.31
C LEU A 218 -4.76 2.78 0.38
N MET A 219 -5.81 2.22 -0.21
CA MET A 219 -6.75 2.91 -1.08
C MET A 219 -8.15 2.75 -0.47
N MET A 220 -8.81 3.86 -0.10
CA MET A 220 -9.96 3.78 0.78
C MET A 220 -11.07 4.73 0.36
N CYS A 221 -12.29 4.20 0.26
CA CYS A 221 -13.53 4.97 0.18
C CYS A 221 -14.21 5.05 1.55
N ASN A 222 -15.39 5.65 1.62
CA ASN A 222 -16.13 5.76 2.89
C ASN A 222 -16.63 4.41 3.42
N ASP A 223 -16.76 3.41 2.55
CA ASP A 223 -17.47 2.16 2.80
C ASP A 223 -16.62 0.90 2.68
N PHE A 224 -15.43 1.00 2.11
CA PHE A 224 -14.44 -0.08 2.08
C PHE A 224 -13.01 0.46 1.92
N ALA A 225 -12.03 -0.40 2.14
CA ALA A 225 -10.63 -0.10 1.93
C ALA A 225 -9.93 -1.25 1.20
N THR A 226 -8.85 -0.95 0.49
CA THR A 226 -7.92 -1.94 -0.04
C THR A 226 -6.53 -1.72 0.52
N LEU A 227 -5.86 -2.81 0.89
CA LEU A 227 -4.45 -2.82 1.24
C LEU A 227 -3.68 -3.58 0.17
N PHE A 228 -2.81 -2.87 -0.53
CA PHE A 228 -1.85 -3.45 -1.46
C PHE A 228 -0.56 -3.79 -0.73
N THR A 229 0.01 -4.94 -1.06
CA THR A 229 1.33 -5.34 -0.59
C THR A 229 2.12 -5.97 -1.73
N PHE A 230 3.34 -5.49 -1.91
CA PHE A 230 4.25 -5.94 -2.95
C PHE A 230 5.33 -6.82 -2.32
N PHE A 231 5.30 -8.12 -2.60
CA PHE A 231 6.24 -9.10 -2.05
C PHE A 231 7.25 -9.55 -3.11
N PRO A 232 8.51 -9.09 -3.06
CA PRO A 232 9.57 -9.64 -3.90
C PRO A 232 9.77 -11.12 -3.58
N LYS A 233 9.57 -11.99 -4.57
CA LYS A 233 9.74 -13.45 -4.44
C LYS A 233 11.08 -13.91 -5.01
N SER A 234 11.52 -13.24 -6.07
CA SER A 234 12.81 -13.45 -6.73
C SER A 234 13.16 -12.20 -7.54
N PRO A 235 14.36 -12.11 -8.13
CA PRO A 235 14.74 -10.97 -8.96
C PRO A 235 13.78 -10.67 -10.12
N LEU A 236 13.03 -11.67 -10.60
CA LEU A 236 12.12 -11.54 -11.73
C LEU A 236 10.67 -11.93 -11.39
N GLN A 237 10.32 -11.93 -10.11
CA GLN A 237 8.95 -12.24 -9.68
C GLN A 237 8.58 -11.44 -8.44
N THR A 238 7.42 -10.82 -8.50
CA THR A 238 6.78 -10.08 -7.40
C THR A 238 5.34 -10.56 -7.24
N ASP A 239 4.93 -10.91 -6.04
CA ASP A 239 3.53 -11.14 -5.73
C ASP A 239 2.90 -9.80 -5.33
N VAL A 240 1.90 -9.36 -6.08
CA VAL A 240 1.04 -8.23 -5.70
C VAL A 240 -0.16 -8.81 -4.97
N GLU A 241 -0.29 -8.49 -3.71
CA GLU A 241 -1.42 -8.93 -2.89
C GLU A 241 -2.36 -7.76 -2.62
N ILE A 242 -3.65 -7.99 -2.79
CA ILE A 242 -4.70 -7.05 -2.43
C ILE A 242 -5.61 -7.70 -1.39
N MET A 243 -5.85 -6.97 -0.29
CA MET A 243 -6.88 -7.29 0.70
C MET A 243 -7.96 -6.23 0.63
N TRP A 244 -9.21 -6.65 0.44
CA TRP A 244 -10.39 -5.80 0.55
C TRP A 244 -10.96 -5.88 1.95
N LEU A 245 -11.16 -4.73 2.56
CA LEU A 245 -11.57 -4.57 3.94
C LEU A 245 -12.93 -3.87 3.98
N VAL A 246 -13.82 -4.35 4.82
CA VAL A 246 -15.12 -3.75 5.10
C VAL A 246 -15.33 -3.61 6.60
N HIS A 247 -16.34 -2.85 7.02
CA HIS A 247 -16.74 -2.80 8.42
C HIS A 247 -16.94 -4.22 8.98
N LYS A 248 -16.45 -4.47 10.20
CA LYS A 248 -16.45 -5.81 10.83
C LYS A 248 -17.83 -6.50 10.85
N ASP A 249 -18.92 -5.72 10.96
CA ASP A 249 -20.27 -6.22 11.02
C ASP A 249 -20.97 -6.28 9.63
N ALA A 250 -20.26 -6.00 8.54
CA ALA A 250 -20.81 -6.10 7.19
C ALA A 250 -20.91 -7.58 6.77
N GLU A 251 -22.01 -7.95 6.12
CA GLU A 251 -22.30 -9.33 5.68
C GLU A 251 -22.36 -9.40 4.15
N GLU A 252 -21.62 -10.35 3.55
CA GLU A 252 -21.68 -10.60 2.11
C GLU A 252 -23.10 -11.03 1.69
N GLY A 253 -23.53 -10.55 0.53
CA GLY A 253 -24.88 -10.79 0.00
C GLY A 253 -25.98 -9.93 0.64
N LYS A 254 -25.71 -9.31 1.77
CA LYS A 254 -26.65 -8.42 2.49
C LYS A 254 -26.19 -6.96 2.45
N ASP A 255 -24.96 -6.71 2.88
CA ASP A 255 -24.39 -5.38 3.00
C ASP A 255 -23.47 -5.03 1.81
N TYR A 256 -22.83 -6.02 1.20
CA TYR A 256 -22.00 -5.86 0.00
C TYR A 256 -22.10 -7.06 -0.94
N ASN A 257 -21.82 -6.83 -2.21
CA ASN A 257 -21.57 -7.85 -3.22
C ASN A 257 -20.07 -7.88 -3.53
N LEU A 258 -19.47 -9.06 -3.45
CA LEU A 258 -18.03 -9.20 -3.62
C LEU A 258 -17.56 -8.78 -5.03
N GLU A 259 -18.28 -9.20 -6.08
CA GLU A 259 -17.89 -8.91 -7.47
C GLU A 259 -17.88 -7.41 -7.76
N ASP A 260 -18.87 -6.67 -7.24
CA ASP A 260 -18.96 -5.22 -7.40
C ASP A 260 -17.83 -4.51 -6.63
N MET A 261 -17.53 -4.98 -5.41
CA MET A 261 -16.51 -4.37 -4.55
C MET A 261 -15.10 -4.55 -5.08
N ILE A 262 -14.76 -5.74 -5.60
CA ILE A 262 -13.41 -6.01 -6.11
C ILE A 262 -13.19 -5.50 -7.54
N TRP A 263 -14.24 -5.14 -8.24
CA TRP A 263 -14.24 -4.89 -9.69
C TRP A 263 -13.13 -3.96 -10.16
N LEU A 264 -12.95 -2.81 -9.52
CA LEU A 264 -11.97 -1.82 -9.98
C LEU A 264 -10.56 -2.38 -9.87
N TRP A 265 -10.15 -2.68 -8.65
CA TRP A 265 -8.77 -3.06 -8.37
C TRP A 265 -8.38 -4.45 -8.92
N ASP A 266 -9.36 -5.36 -9.07
CA ASP A 266 -9.11 -6.63 -9.75
C ASP A 266 -8.79 -6.41 -11.25
N LYS A 267 -9.55 -5.58 -11.94
CA LYS A 267 -9.32 -5.29 -13.36
C LYS A 267 -8.03 -4.51 -13.59
N THR A 268 -7.83 -3.45 -12.82
CA THR A 268 -6.65 -2.60 -12.93
C THR A 268 -5.38 -3.41 -12.69
N THR A 269 -5.34 -4.20 -11.61
CA THR A 269 -4.16 -5.03 -11.29
C THR A 269 -3.89 -6.12 -12.33
N ILE A 270 -4.92 -6.71 -12.95
CA ILE A 270 -4.73 -7.66 -14.05
C ILE A 270 -4.11 -6.97 -15.28
N ALA A 271 -4.52 -5.74 -15.59
CA ALA A 271 -3.94 -4.99 -16.69
C ALA A 271 -2.50 -4.57 -16.39
N ASP A 272 -2.22 -4.09 -15.18
CA ASP A 272 -0.87 -3.75 -14.71
C ASP A 272 0.08 -4.93 -14.75
N LYS A 273 -0.36 -6.07 -14.26
CA LYS A 273 0.41 -7.32 -14.33
C LYS A 273 0.90 -7.58 -15.76
N ARG A 274 0.03 -7.48 -16.76
CA ARG A 274 0.40 -7.66 -18.16
C ARG A 274 1.45 -6.65 -18.61
N ILE A 275 1.23 -5.36 -18.31
CA ILE A 275 2.15 -4.27 -18.69
C ILE A 275 3.53 -4.48 -18.07
N ILE A 276 3.58 -4.83 -16.79
CA ILE A 276 4.82 -5.09 -16.04
C ILE A 276 5.55 -6.30 -16.64
N GLU A 277 4.86 -7.39 -16.92
CA GLU A 277 5.44 -8.59 -17.50
C GLU A 277 6.01 -8.36 -18.91
N ASP A 278 5.32 -7.57 -19.72
CA ASP A 278 5.80 -7.21 -21.06
C ASP A 278 6.98 -6.23 -20.99
N ASN A 279 6.95 -5.26 -20.09
CA ASN A 279 8.07 -4.36 -19.84
C ASN A 279 9.29 -5.13 -19.32
N GLN A 280 9.12 -6.09 -18.42
CA GLN A 280 10.20 -6.93 -17.92
C GLN A 280 10.90 -7.71 -19.04
N LYS A 281 10.17 -8.23 -20.02
CA LYS A 281 10.76 -8.88 -21.20
C LYS A 281 11.62 -7.90 -22.00
N GLY A 282 11.14 -6.65 -22.16
CA GLY A 282 11.87 -5.57 -22.80
C GLY A 282 13.17 -5.22 -22.10
N VAL A 283 13.13 -5.11 -20.76
CA VAL A 283 14.31 -4.82 -19.91
C VAL A 283 15.37 -5.90 -20.02
N LEU A 284 15.00 -7.16 -20.22
CA LEU A 284 15.92 -8.26 -20.40
C LEU A 284 16.55 -8.34 -21.82
N SER A 285 16.11 -7.48 -22.74
CA SER A 285 16.68 -7.43 -24.10
C SER A 285 18.10 -6.89 -24.09
N SER A 286 18.97 -7.44 -24.92
CA SER A 286 20.33 -6.94 -25.15
C SER A 286 20.38 -5.52 -25.76
N LYS A 287 19.25 -5.02 -26.20
CA LYS A 287 19.10 -3.66 -26.79
C LYS A 287 18.42 -2.69 -25.85
N TYR A 288 18.10 -3.13 -24.63
CA TYR A 288 17.47 -2.26 -23.64
C TYR A 288 18.35 -1.05 -23.33
N GLN A 289 17.72 0.11 -23.28
CA GLN A 289 18.28 1.35 -22.75
C GLN A 289 17.23 2.02 -21.87
N PRO A 290 17.59 2.53 -20.69
CA PRO A 290 16.63 3.29 -19.86
C PRO A 290 16.08 4.51 -20.62
N GLY A 291 14.78 4.65 -20.62
CA GLY A 291 14.10 5.84 -21.15
C GLY A 291 14.16 7.03 -20.18
N PRO A 292 13.91 8.26 -20.66
CA PRO A 292 13.69 9.41 -19.80
C PRO A 292 12.33 9.28 -19.08
N LEU A 293 12.25 9.81 -17.86
CA LEU A 293 11.01 9.94 -17.14
C LEU A 293 10.22 11.18 -17.61
N SER A 294 8.91 11.07 -17.70
CA SER A 294 8.00 12.18 -17.98
C SER A 294 7.72 12.99 -16.72
N THR A 295 7.11 14.16 -16.88
CA THR A 295 6.63 14.97 -15.73
C THR A 295 5.52 14.29 -14.92
N MET A 296 4.89 13.24 -15.45
CA MET A 296 3.91 12.42 -14.76
C MET A 296 4.53 11.27 -13.95
N GLU A 297 5.85 11.11 -13.98
CA GLU A 297 6.59 10.03 -13.30
C GLU A 297 7.45 10.54 -12.12
N LEU A 298 7.09 11.70 -11.57
CA LEU A 298 7.80 12.28 -10.42
C LEU A 298 7.80 11.38 -9.18
N GLY A 299 6.78 10.55 -9.01
CA GLY A 299 6.70 9.53 -7.97
C GLY A 299 7.80 8.48 -8.13
N VAL A 300 8.04 8.00 -9.35
CA VAL A 300 9.11 7.07 -9.70
C VAL A 300 10.48 7.69 -9.45
N GLU A 301 10.70 8.94 -9.87
CA GLU A 301 11.95 9.66 -9.65
C GLU A 301 12.23 9.83 -8.15
N SER A 302 11.25 10.24 -7.39
CA SER A 302 11.34 10.39 -5.93
C SER A 302 11.70 9.10 -5.24
N PHE A 303 11.00 8.01 -5.59
CA PHE A 303 11.27 6.69 -5.03
C PHE A 303 12.70 6.23 -5.38
N LYS A 304 13.13 6.39 -6.64
CA LYS A 304 14.48 6.06 -7.07
C LYS A 304 15.55 6.80 -6.25
N ASN A 305 15.37 8.10 -6.06
CA ASN A 305 16.33 8.91 -5.32
C ASN A 305 16.42 8.48 -3.86
N TRP A 306 15.27 8.32 -3.20
CA TRP A 306 15.22 7.79 -1.83
C TRP A 306 15.87 6.40 -1.71
N TYR A 307 15.59 5.48 -2.64
CA TYR A 307 16.16 4.13 -2.65
C TYR A 307 17.69 4.15 -2.77
N LEU A 308 18.20 4.93 -3.71
CA LEU A 308 19.66 5.03 -3.93
C LEU A 308 20.37 5.64 -2.72
N GLU A 309 19.85 6.70 -2.13
CA GLU A 309 20.41 7.28 -0.92
C GLU A 309 20.41 6.32 0.26
N THR A 310 19.28 5.64 0.50
CA THR A 310 19.18 4.63 1.56
C THR A 310 20.16 3.49 1.34
N PHE A 311 20.35 3.06 0.09
CA PHE A 311 21.27 1.99 -0.26
C PHE A 311 22.74 2.41 -0.04
N TYR A 312 23.14 3.61 -0.48
CA TYR A 312 24.49 4.11 -0.28
C TYR A 312 24.79 4.36 1.20
N LEU A 313 23.87 4.93 1.96
CA LEU A 313 24.02 5.09 3.41
C LEU A 313 24.19 3.75 4.16
N ALA A 314 23.59 2.70 3.64
CA ALA A 314 23.76 1.35 4.21
C ALA A 314 25.13 0.75 3.88
N LEU A 315 25.69 1.05 2.69
CA LEU A 315 27.04 0.59 2.30
C LEU A 315 28.15 1.29 3.10
N ASP A 316 27.99 2.58 3.39
CA ASP A 316 28.99 3.36 4.14
C ASP A 316 29.08 2.96 5.64
N LYS A 317 28.09 2.21 6.15
CA LYS A 317 28.05 1.73 7.53
C LYS A 317 28.64 0.32 7.72
N ASN A 318 28.99 -0.38 6.64
CA ASN A 318 29.61 -1.72 6.64
C ASN A 318 31.06 -1.67 6.19
#